data_981db59cb2e2da36181a1661747f805a
#
_entry.id   981db59cb2e2da36181a1661747f805a
#
_cell.length_a   1.000
_cell.length_b   1.000
_cell.length_c   1.000
_cell.angle_alpha   90.00
_cell.angle_beta   90.00
_cell.angle_gamma   90.00
#
_symmetry.space_group_name_H-M   'P 1'
#
loop_
_entity.id
_entity.type
_entity.pdbx_description
1 polymer ?
#
loop_
_entity_poly.entity_id
_entity_poly.type
_entity_poly.pdbx_seq_one_letter_code
_entity_poly.pdbx_strand_id
1 'polypeptide(L)'
;TAFETAVVRFLGEETGAWVERRALSGTNDKGDLIGDGVLSDWCLEAKNHKAIDLAGFVDQAETEARNAGSRWFAAIVKRRNKSVKDAYVVMPLWLWTELICDD
;
A
#
# COMPACT_ATOMS: atom_id res chain seq x y z
N THR A 1 -6.53 -2.94 11.55
CA THR A 1 -5.65 -3.83 12.31
C THR A 1 -4.44 -3.08 12.86
N ALA A 2 -3.73 -3.71 13.77
CA ALA A 2 -2.52 -3.12 14.37
C ALA A 2 -1.46 -2.83 13.31
N PHE A 3 -1.31 -3.72 12.33
CA PHE A 3 -0.32 -3.51 11.27
C PHE A 3 -0.68 -2.32 10.39
N GLU A 4 -1.94 -2.21 9.97
CA GLU A 4 -2.41 -1.06 9.19
C GLU A 4 -2.16 0.25 9.93
N THR A 5 -2.46 0.28 11.22
CA THR A 5 -2.22 1.47 12.06
C THR A 5 -0.74 1.82 12.13
N ALA A 6 0.12 0.80 12.27
CA ALA A 6 1.57 1.01 12.29
C ALA A 6 2.09 1.56 10.96
N VAL A 7 1.57 1.05 9.83
CA VAL A 7 1.95 1.54 8.50
C VAL A 7 1.53 2.99 8.32
N VAL A 8 0.29 3.33 8.70
CA VAL A 8 -0.21 4.71 8.63
C VAL A 8 0.70 5.66 9.40
N ARG A 9 1.03 5.30 10.63
CA ARG A 9 1.90 6.15 11.47
C ARG A 9 3.29 6.30 10.86
N PHE A 10 3.88 5.20 10.41
CA PHE A 10 5.22 5.22 9.83
C PHE A 10 5.26 6.10 8.58
N LEU A 11 4.31 5.90 7.67
CA LEU A 11 4.25 6.67 6.42
C LEU A 11 4.04 8.15 6.71
N GLY A 12 3.15 8.49 7.63
CA GLY A 12 2.90 9.88 8.00
C GLY A 12 4.15 10.55 8.57
N GLU A 13 4.87 9.87 9.46
CA GLU A 13 6.07 10.41 10.07
C GLU A 13 7.21 10.58 9.06
N GLU A 14 7.39 9.59 8.18
CA GLU A 14 8.53 9.59 7.24
C GLU A 14 8.30 10.49 6.03
N THR A 15 7.06 10.62 5.56
CA THR A 15 6.77 11.41 4.36
C THR A 15 6.25 12.81 4.65
N GLY A 16 5.75 13.05 5.86
CA GLY A 16 5.06 14.28 6.20
C GLY A 16 3.66 14.38 5.63
N ALA A 17 3.21 13.38 4.88
CA ALA A 17 1.88 13.36 4.30
C ALA A 17 0.83 13.01 5.36
N TRP A 18 -0.40 13.48 5.14
CA TRP A 18 -1.54 12.99 5.88
C TRP A 18 -1.87 11.60 5.37
N VAL A 19 -2.03 10.63 6.26
CA VAL A 19 -2.34 9.24 5.93
C VAL A 19 -3.39 8.72 6.90
N GLU A 20 -4.39 8.04 6.38
CA GLU A 20 -5.43 7.39 7.20
C GLU A 20 -5.76 6.01 6.64
N ARG A 21 -6.34 5.18 7.50
CA ARG A 21 -6.97 3.93 7.07
C ARG A 21 -8.24 4.29 6.32
N ARG A 22 -8.45 3.67 5.16
CA ARG A 22 -9.66 3.91 4.39
C ARG A 22 -10.81 3.11 5.00
N ALA A 23 -11.93 3.78 5.25
CA ALA A 23 -13.16 3.11 5.68
C ALA A 23 -13.71 2.27 4.53
N LEU A 24 -14.17 1.05 4.83
CA LEU A 24 -14.86 0.23 3.86
C LEU A 24 -16.18 0.89 3.49
N SER A 25 -16.43 1.08 2.20
CA SER A 25 -17.69 1.63 1.71
C SER A 25 -18.01 1.00 0.36
N GLY A 26 -19.20 0.42 0.26
CA GLY A 26 -19.68 -0.19 -0.98
C GLY A 26 -18.99 -1.50 -1.31
N THR A 27 -19.14 -1.93 -2.57
CA THR A 27 -18.65 -3.22 -3.05
C THR A 27 -17.30 -3.12 -3.75
N ASN A 28 -16.86 -1.91 -4.11
CA ASN A 28 -15.59 -1.68 -4.79
C ASN A 28 -14.52 -1.29 -3.78
N ASP A 29 -13.63 -2.21 -3.50
CA ASP A 29 -12.51 -1.96 -2.64
C ASP A 29 -11.50 -1.05 -3.34
N LYS A 30 -11.04 -0.02 -2.63
CA LYS A 30 -10.13 1.01 -3.15
C LYS A 30 -8.79 1.01 -2.41
N GLY A 31 -8.49 -0.07 -1.70
CA GLY A 31 -7.27 -0.19 -0.91
C GLY A 31 -7.49 0.15 0.55
N ASP A 32 -6.49 -0.19 1.37
CA ASP A 32 -6.58 -0.07 2.83
C ASP A 32 -6.27 1.33 3.34
N LEU A 33 -5.43 2.07 2.63
CA LEU A 33 -4.90 3.34 3.10
C LEU A 33 -5.19 4.45 2.09
N ILE A 34 -5.37 5.66 2.62
CA ILE A 34 -5.51 6.87 1.80
C ILE A 34 -4.54 7.91 2.35
N GLY A 35 -3.86 8.62 1.45
CA GLY A 35 -2.94 9.68 1.82
C GLY A 35 -2.94 10.81 0.82
N ASP A 36 -2.36 11.94 1.23
CA ASP A 36 -2.19 13.10 0.36
C ASP A 36 -0.71 13.27 -0.02
N GLY A 37 -0.37 14.40 -0.61
CA GLY A 37 1.01 14.73 -0.97
C GLY A 37 1.64 13.65 -1.84
N VAL A 38 2.80 13.15 -1.44
CA VAL A 38 3.55 12.14 -2.21
C VAL A 38 2.82 10.81 -2.28
N LEU A 39 1.79 10.59 -1.47
CA LEU A 39 1.02 9.35 -1.45
C LEU A 39 -0.30 9.44 -2.21
N SER A 40 -0.65 10.62 -2.76
CA SER A 40 -1.98 10.85 -3.34
C SER A 40 -2.32 9.92 -4.51
N ASP A 41 -1.32 9.50 -5.28
CA ASP A 41 -1.53 8.63 -6.45
C ASP A 41 -1.33 7.15 -6.14
N TRP A 42 -1.20 6.80 -4.87
CA TRP A 42 -0.91 5.42 -4.46
C TRP A 42 -2.13 4.71 -3.92
N CYS A 43 -2.31 3.47 -4.35
CA CYS A 43 -3.20 2.51 -3.70
C CYS A 43 -2.33 1.53 -2.92
N LEU A 44 -2.45 1.51 -1.61
CA LEU A 44 -1.63 0.69 -0.74
C LEU A 44 -2.48 -0.33 -0.01
N GLU A 45 -2.07 -1.60 -0.09
CA GLU A 45 -2.69 -2.72 0.60
C GLU A 45 -1.74 -3.24 1.67
N ALA A 46 -2.17 -3.19 2.93
CA ALA A 46 -1.38 -3.73 4.04
C ALA A 46 -1.70 -5.21 4.23
N LYS A 47 -0.68 -6.04 4.21
CA LYS A 47 -0.82 -7.51 4.30
C LYS A 47 -0.02 -8.05 5.49
N ASN A 48 -0.74 -8.60 6.46
CA ASN A 48 -0.16 -9.27 7.61
C ASN A 48 -0.66 -10.70 7.64
N HIS A 49 -0.13 -11.52 6.74
CA HIS A 49 -0.56 -12.91 6.57
C HIS A 49 0.55 -13.87 7.00
N LYS A 50 0.13 -14.98 7.61
CA LYS A 50 1.05 -16.05 7.97
C LYS A 50 1.61 -16.73 6.74
N ALA A 51 0.75 -16.99 5.75
CA ALA A 51 1.13 -17.54 4.46
C ALA A 51 1.31 -16.39 3.47
N ILE A 52 2.46 -16.33 2.81
CA ILE A 52 2.80 -15.26 1.88
C ILE A 52 2.42 -15.68 0.46
N ASP A 53 1.53 -14.89 -0.13
CA ASP A 53 1.09 -15.02 -1.52
C ASP A 53 1.35 -13.68 -2.22
N LEU A 54 2.59 -13.45 -2.62
CA LEU A 54 2.97 -12.16 -3.21
C LEU A 54 2.18 -11.85 -4.47
N ALA A 55 1.99 -12.85 -5.34
CA ALA A 55 1.24 -12.64 -6.57
C ALA A 55 -0.20 -12.20 -6.28
N GLY A 56 -0.87 -12.91 -5.38
CA GLY A 56 -2.25 -12.56 -5.01
C GLY A 56 -2.33 -11.20 -4.32
N PHE A 57 -1.37 -10.87 -3.46
CA PHE A 57 -1.34 -9.57 -2.79
C PHE A 57 -1.19 -8.43 -3.79
N VAL A 58 -0.28 -8.57 -4.74
CA VAL A 58 -0.03 -7.54 -5.76
C VAL A 58 -1.21 -7.42 -6.72
N ASP A 59 -1.78 -8.53 -7.15
CA ASP A 59 -2.96 -8.53 -8.03
C ASP A 59 -4.14 -7.82 -7.37
N GLN A 60 -4.35 -8.05 -6.07
CA GLN A 60 -5.38 -7.36 -5.32
C GLN A 60 -5.14 -5.86 -5.28
N ALA A 61 -3.90 -5.45 -4.99
CA ALA A 61 -3.55 -4.02 -4.95
C ALA A 61 -3.80 -3.37 -6.30
N GLU A 62 -3.48 -4.03 -7.39
CA GLU A 62 -3.71 -3.53 -8.75
C GLU A 62 -5.20 -3.36 -9.04
N THR A 63 -6.02 -4.33 -8.67
CA THR A 63 -7.47 -4.25 -8.85
C THR A 63 -8.07 -3.08 -8.08
N GLU A 64 -7.63 -2.92 -6.84
CA GLU A 64 -8.11 -1.84 -5.98
C GLU A 64 -7.65 -0.46 -6.48
N ALA A 65 -6.45 -0.39 -7.05
CA ALA A 65 -5.96 0.83 -7.68
C ALA A 65 -6.85 1.26 -8.85
N ARG A 66 -7.30 0.32 -9.67
CA ARG A 66 -8.25 0.62 -10.75
C ARG A 66 -9.56 1.16 -10.18
N ASN A 67 -10.07 0.56 -9.11
CA ASN A 67 -11.30 1.02 -8.47
C ASN A 67 -11.16 2.43 -7.90
N ALA A 68 -9.97 2.76 -7.40
CA ALA A 68 -9.69 4.06 -6.80
C ALA A 68 -9.25 5.13 -7.81
N GLY A 69 -8.93 4.73 -9.04
CA GLY A 69 -8.32 5.63 -10.01
C GLY A 69 -6.90 6.00 -9.66
N SER A 70 -6.19 5.17 -8.89
CA SER A 70 -4.80 5.43 -8.52
C SER A 70 -3.85 5.01 -9.62
N ARG A 71 -2.81 5.81 -9.83
CA ARG A 71 -1.78 5.53 -10.83
C ARG A 71 -0.82 4.44 -10.38
N TRP A 72 -0.48 4.45 -9.10
CA TRP A 72 0.52 3.55 -8.52
C TRP A 72 -0.13 2.63 -7.48
N PHE A 73 0.45 1.45 -7.32
CA PHE A 73 -0.05 0.50 -6.32
C PHE A 73 1.08 -0.34 -5.75
N ALA A 74 0.90 -0.81 -4.53
CA ALA A 74 1.83 -1.73 -3.89
C ALA A 74 1.15 -2.48 -2.76
N ALA A 75 1.64 -3.68 -2.49
CA ALA A 75 1.32 -4.41 -1.27
C ALA A 75 2.42 -4.12 -0.26
N ILE A 76 2.03 -3.73 0.95
CA ILE A 76 2.96 -3.54 2.06
C ILE A 76 2.86 -4.77 2.94
N VAL A 77 3.89 -5.59 2.93
CA VAL A 77 3.88 -6.93 3.52
C VAL A 77 4.66 -6.93 4.83
N LYS A 78 3.98 -7.27 5.91
CA LYS A 78 4.61 -7.34 7.22
C LYS A 78 5.69 -8.42 7.24
N ARG A 79 6.83 -8.07 7.79
CA ARG A 79 7.90 -9.02 8.02
C ARG A 79 7.79 -9.56 9.45
N ARG A 80 7.76 -10.90 9.58
CA ARG A 80 7.57 -11.54 10.87
C ARG A 80 8.68 -11.16 11.84
N ASN A 81 8.30 -10.82 13.07
CA ASN A 81 9.19 -10.46 14.18
C ASN A 81 10.05 -9.23 13.92
N LYS A 82 9.63 -8.39 12.97
CA LYS A 82 10.31 -7.14 12.67
C LYS A 82 9.36 -5.96 12.85
N SER A 83 9.93 -4.78 13.05
CA SER A 83 9.14 -3.56 13.15
C SER A 83 8.59 -3.14 11.79
N VAL A 84 7.65 -2.20 11.80
CA VAL A 84 6.98 -1.75 10.58
C VAL A 84 7.96 -1.20 9.54
N LYS A 85 9.07 -0.59 9.98
CA LYS A 85 10.06 -0.04 9.05
C LYS A 85 10.72 -1.11 8.18
N ASP A 86 10.71 -2.35 8.61
CA ASP A 86 11.29 -3.48 7.90
C ASP A 86 10.27 -4.21 7.00
N ALA A 87 9.03 -3.72 6.94
CA ALA A 87 8.03 -4.27 6.03
C ALA A 87 8.50 -4.10 4.58
N TYR A 88 7.99 -4.96 3.71
CA TYR A 88 8.36 -4.93 2.30
C TYR A 88 7.31 -4.17 1.50
N VAL A 89 7.76 -3.38 0.53
CA VAL A 89 6.89 -2.79 -0.49
C VAL A 89 7.03 -3.66 -1.72
N VAL A 90 5.95 -4.29 -2.15
CA VAL A 90 5.96 -5.26 -3.25
C VAL A 90 5.14 -4.71 -4.41
N MET A 91 5.75 -4.62 -5.58
CA MET A 91 5.13 -4.13 -6.79
C MET A 91 5.71 -4.86 -8.00
N PRO A 92 5.00 -4.86 -9.15
CA PRO A 92 5.56 -5.44 -10.37
C PRO A 92 6.79 -4.67 -10.86
N LEU A 93 7.71 -5.37 -11.51
CA LEU A 93 8.91 -4.75 -12.05
C LEU A 93 8.58 -3.61 -13.02
N TRP A 94 7.54 -3.77 -13.86
CA TRP A 94 7.17 -2.73 -14.82
C TRP A 94 6.75 -1.43 -14.11
N LEU A 95 6.07 -1.54 -12.97
CA LEU A 95 5.65 -0.37 -12.21
C LEU A 95 6.85 0.35 -11.61
N TRP A 96 7.80 -0.41 -11.05
CA TRP A 96 9.01 0.16 -10.49
C TRP A 96 9.81 0.91 -11.54
N THR A 97 9.92 0.35 -12.77
CA THR A 97 10.63 1.03 -13.85
C THR A 97 9.95 2.33 -14.25
N GLU A 98 8.61 2.38 -14.27
CA GLU A 98 7.90 3.63 -14.51
C GLU A 98 8.22 4.67 -13.44
N LEU A 99 8.28 4.24 -12.19
CA LEU A 99 8.58 5.14 -11.07
C LEU A 99 9.97 5.76 -11.20
N ILE A 100 10.99 4.96 -11.50
CA ILE A 100 12.36 5.49 -11.61
C ILE A 100 12.58 6.30 -12.86
N CYS A 101 11.75 6.18 -13.88
CA CYS A 101 11.80 6.95 -15.10
C CYS A 101 10.84 8.15 -15.09
N ASP A 102 10.05 8.30 -14.05
CA ASP A 102 9.07 9.38 -13.95
C ASP A 102 9.78 10.66 -13.47
N ASP A 103 9.62 11.72 -14.25
CA ASP A 103 10.24 13.02 -13.94
C ASP A 103 9.32 13.91 -13.09
#